data_5bdf2bd1e687034997de6a877950e44f
#
_entry.id   5bdf2bd1e687034997de6a877950e44f
#
_cell.length_a   1.000
_cell.length_b   1.000
_cell.length_c   1.000
_cell.angle_alpha   90.00
_cell.angle_beta   90.00
_cell.angle_gamma   90.00
#
_symmetry.space_group_name_H-M   'P 1'
#
loop_
_entity.id
_entity.type
_entity.pdbx_description
1 polymer ?
#
loop_
_entity_poly.entity_id
_entity_poly.type
_entity_poly.pdbx_seq_one_letter_code
_entity_poly.pdbx_strand_id
1 'polypeptide(L)'
;DLGDLFDLDVYGQILERTLRLENVDGVVFLHTTSGTEIQPSRMLLERVMEMVYRYDKPIAYYVSTTAQEVNYLRQTYGFPIFTAVVETIRAMEMGYRHYSRMQEIRSAEQTPTYEVNRKAVRKIINHAQSQQRDLLLSESMQVLRHYGIPTAAGVTAATVQEARAAAEQMGYPVAIKVISEQISHKSDVGGVLLNLENAASA
;
A
#
# COMPACT_ATOMS: atom_id res chain seq x y z
N ASP A 1 14.72 31.41 -2.37
CA ASP A 1 13.78 32.33 -3.00
C ASP A 1 14.52 33.07 -4.12
N LEU A 2 13.99 33.00 -5.35
CA LEU A 2 14.59 33.65 -6.52
C LEU A 2 13.97 35.04 -6.79
N GLY A 3 13.02 35.44 -5.96
CA GLY A 3 12.31 36.72 -6.08
C GLY A 3 11.58 36.87 -7.44
N ASP A 4 11.49 38.09 -7.91
CA ASP A 4 10.82 38.45 -9.18
C ASP A 4 11.74 38.25 -10.41
N LEU A 5 12.61 37.29 -10.38
CA LEU A 5 13.47 36.98 -11.54
C LEU A 5 12.63 36.20 -12.56
N PHE A 6 12.22 36.83 -13.65
CA PHE A 6 11.40 36.23 -14.72
C PHE A 6 12.23 35.54 -15.81
N ASP A 7 13.45 35.16 -15.52
CA ASP A 7 14.34 34.42 -16.43
C ASP A 7 14.30 32.92 -16.14
N LEU A 8 13.50 32.18 -16.90
CA LEU A 8 13.29 30.75 -16.74
C LEU A 8 14.56 29.92 -17.06
N ASP A 9 15.46 30.44 -17.89
CA ASP A 9 16.75 29.80 -18.14
C ASP A 9 17.64 29.83 -16.90
N VAL A 10 17.63 30.94 -16.17
CA VAL A 10 18.34 31.06 -14.89
C VAL A 10 17.75 30.12 -13.85
N TYR A 11 16.43 29.95 -13.80
CA TYR A 11 15.79 28.96 -12.92
C TYR A 11 16.29 27.54 -13.23
N GLY A 12 16.33 27.16 -14.49
CA GLY A 12 16.87 25.88 -14.93
C GLY A 12 18.32 25.67 -14.51
N GLN A 13 19.18 26.71 -14.67
CA GLN A 13 20.58 26.65 -14.29
C GLN A 13 20.77 26.51 -12.77
N ILE A 14 19.99 27.26 -11.97
CA ILE A 14 20.04 27.18 -10.50
C ILE A 14 19.62 25.79 -10.04
N LEU A 15 18.49 25.26 -10.59
CA LEU A 15 18.01 23.93 -10.29
C LEU A 15 19.08 22.87 -10.60
N GLU A 16 19.68 22.95 -11.76
CA GLU A 16 20.72 22.02 -12.18
C GLU A 16 21.96 22.07 -11.28
N ARG A 17 22.40 23.27 -10.89
CA ARG A 17 23.50 23.43 -9.92
C ARG A 17 23.13 22.85 -8.55
N THR A 18 21.89 23.05 -8.10
CA THR A 18 21.39 22.49 -6.84
C THR A 18 21.41 20.97 -6.84
N LEU A 19 20.99 20.34 -7.94
CA LEU A 19 20.99 18.88 -8.07
C LEU A 19 22.42 18.26 -8.10
N ARG A 20 23.43 19.04 -8.47
CA ARG A 20 24.84 18.60 -8.43
C ARG A 20 25.43 18.58 -7.03
N LEU A 21 24.81 19.22 -6.05
CA LEU A 21 25.29 19.24 -4.67
C LEU A 21 25.13 17.86 -4.02
N GLU A 22 26.18 17.37 -3.39
CA GLU A 22 26.18 16.06 -2.73
C GLU A 22 25.23 16.00 -1.52
N ASN A 23 25.02 17.12 -0.85
CA ASN A 23 24.13 17.25 0.32
C ASN A 23 22.67 17.56 -0.02
N VAL A 24 22.27 17.41 -1.28
CA VAL A 24 20.88 17.59 -1.74
C VAL A 24 20.37 16.26 -2.27
N ASP A 25 19.39 15.69 -1.62
CA ASP A 25 18.78 14.41 -2.00
C ASP A 25 17.54 14.54 -2.90
N GLY A 26 16.98 15.76 -3.01
CA GLY A 26 15.85 16.07 -3.86
C GLY A 26 15.45 17.53 -3.77
N VAL A 27 14.59 18.01 -4.65
CA VAL A 27 14.19 19.41 -4.73
C VAL A 27 12.67 19.54 -4.81
N VAL A 28 12.10 20.45 -4.01
CA VAL A 28 10.74 20.95 -4.21
C VAL A 28 10.86 22.24 -5.02
N PHE A 29 10.39 22.21 -6.25
CA PHE A 29 10.45 23.34 -7.16
C PHE A 29 9.07 24.00 -7.27
N LEU A 30 8.99 25.27 -6.81
CA LEU A 30 7.76 26.06 -6.83
C LEU A 30 7.83 27.06 -7.98
N HIS A 31 6.87 26.98 -8.89
CA HIS A 31 6.82 27.82 -10.08
C HIS A 31 5.45 28.45 -10.26
N THR A 32 5.43 29.71 -10.71
CA THR A 32 4.21 30.44 -11.05
C THR A 32 4.33 30.90 -12.49
N THR A 33 3.28 30.72 -13.28
CA THR A 33 3.26 31.11 -14.69
C THR A 33 1.89 31.57 -15.16
N SER A 34 1.84 32.55 -16.03
CA SER A 34 0.62 33.05 -16.64
C SER A 34 0.90 33.77 -17.97
N GLY A 35 -0.12 33.92 -18.80
CA GLY A 35 -0.05 34.73 -20.00
C GLY A 35 1.05 34.29 -20.99
N THR A 36 1.96 35.20 -21.31
CA THR A 36 3.05 34.98 -22.28
C THR A 36 4.13 34.00 -21.78
N GLU A 37 4.17 33.69 -20.53
CA GLU A 37 5.19 32.80 -19.92
C GLU A 37 4.81 31.31 -19.96
N ILE A 38 3.60 30.99 -20.40
CA ILE A 38 3.12 29.58 -20.44
C ILE A 38 4.04 28.72 -21.32
N GLN A 39 4.40 29.16 -22.50
CA GLN A 39 5.25 28.38 -23.39
C GLN A 39 6.68 28.22 -22.89
N PRO A 40 7.36 29.27 -22.42
CA PRO A 40 8.65 29.13 -21.73
C PRO A 40 8.58 28.21 -20.49
N SER A 41 7.50 28.26 -19.71
CA SER A 41 7.26 27.36 -18.57
C SER A 41 7.18 25.89 -18.96
N ARG A 42 6.56 25.56 -20.09
CA ARG A 42 6.52 24.19 -20.61
C ARG A 42 7.91 23.69 -20.96
N MET A 43 8.73 24.53 -21.61
CA MET A 43 10.13 24.20 -21.91
C MET A 43 10.95 23.99 -20.65
N LEU A 44 10.71 24.79 -19.60
CA LEU A 44 11.32 24.58 -18.30
C LEU A 44 10.92 23.24 -17.67
N LEU A 45 9.64 22.87 -17.76
CA LEU A 45 9.17 21.56 -17.26
C LEU A 45 9.85 20.40 -18.01
N GLU A 46 9.96 20.46 -19.32
CA GLU A 46 10.68 19.45 -20.13
C GLU A 46 12.13 19.30 -19.64
N ARG A 47 12.81 20.41 -19.41
CA ARG A 47 14.17 20.42 -18.86
C ARG A 47 14.20 19.85 -17.43
N VAL A 48 13.23 20.14 -16.59
CA VAL A 48 13.10 19.55 -15.24
C VAL A 48 12.97 18.03 -15.34
N MET A 49 12.16 17.51 -16.24
CA MET A 49 12.00 16.07 -16.46
C MET A 49 13.32 15.41 -16.88
N GLU A 50 14.07 16.02 -17.79
CA GLU A 50 15.40 15.52 -18.16
C GLU A 50 16.37 15.49 -16.97
N MET A 51 16.32 16.50 -16.09
CA MET A 51 17.18 16.58 -14.91
C MET A 51 16.88 15.45 -13.91
N VAL A 52 15.62 15.06 -13.70
CA VAL A 52 15.27 13.93 -12.82
C VAL A 52 15.98 12.66 -13.26
N TYR A 53 15.97 12.35 -14.56
CA TYR A 53 16.65 11.18 -15.09
C TYR A 53 18.17 11.29 -15.05
N ARG A 54 18.71 12.48 -15.33
CA ARG A 54 20.15 12.72 -15.41
C ARG A 54 20.84 12.64 -14.05
N TYR A 55 20.20 13.17 -13.01
CA TYR A 55 20.79 13.28 -11.66
C TYR A 55 20.33 12.20 -10.69
N ASP A 56 19.34 11.38 -11.07
CA ASP A 56 18.73 10.35 -10.22
C ASP A 56 18.26 10.93 -8.86
N LYS A 57 17.78 12.18 -8.89
CA LYS A 57 17.25 12.89 -7.72
C LYS A 57 15.82 13.35 -7.98
N PRO A 58 14.91 13.11 -7.03
CA PRO A 58 13.51 13.49 -7.20
C PRO A 58 13.33 15.01 -7.23
N ILE A 59 12.48 15.48 -8.13
CA ILE A 59 12.01 16.85 -8.18
C ILE A 59 10.48 16.82 -8.06
N ALA A 60 9.93 17.41 -7.00
CA ALA A 60 8.51 17.63 -6.88
C ALA A 60 8.16 19.01 -7.46
N TYR A 61 7.41 19.03 -8.56
CA TYR A 61 7.10 20.23 -9.32
C TYR A 61 5.72 20.77 -8.96
N TYR A 62 5.70 21.92 -8.32
CA TYR A 62 4.50 22.70 -8.07
C TYR A 62 4.35 23.78 -9.14
N VAL A 63 3.13 23.96 -9.65
CA VAL A 63 2.82 25.07 -10.55
C VAL A 63 1.56 25.80 -10.11
N SER A 64 1.65 27.12 -10.03
CA SER A 64 0.51 28.02 -9.90
C SER A 64 0.22 28.62 -11.27
N THR A 65 -0.92 28.23 -11.87
CA THR A 65 -1.34 28.66 -13.20
C THR A 65 -2.84 28.45 -13.39
N THR A 66 -3.36 28.66 -14.60
CA THR A 66 -4.78 28.43 -14.91
C THR A 66 -5.15 26.93 -14.87
N ALA A 67 -6.40 26.62 -14.53
CA ALA A 67 -6.91 25.24 -14.54
C ALA A 67 -6.77 24.57 -15.93
N GLN A 68 -6.92 25.35 -17.01
CA GLN A 68 -6.74 24.87 -18.38
C GLN A 68 -5.29 24.40 -18.60
N GLU A 69 -4.31 25.18 -18.14
CA GLU A 69 -2.90 24.84 -18.30
C GLU A 69 -2.53 23.63 -17.44
N VAL A 70 -3.00 23.55 -16.19
CA VAL A 70 -2.80 22.35 -15.33
C VAL A 70 -3.31 21.09 -16.03
N ASN A 71 -4.49 21.13 -16.60
CA ASN A 71 -5.06 19.99 -17.32
C ASN A 71 -4.20 19.61 -18.55
N TYR A 72 -3.74 20.59 -19.31
CA TYR A 72 -2.85 20.38 -20.44
C TYR A 72 -1.55 19.69 -20.01
N LEU A 73 -0.89 20.20 -18.94
CA LEU A 73 0.35 19.65 -18.42
C LEU A 73 0.18 18.20 -17.98
N ARG A 74 -0.89 17.90 -17.24
CA ARG A 74 -1.18 16.54 -16.73
C ARG A 74 -1.51 15.54 -17.86
N GLN A 75 -2.13 15.98 -18.92
CA GLN A 75 -2.47 15.14 -20.07
C GLN A 75 -1.29 14.91 -21.01
N THR A 76 -0.43 15.91 -21.16
CA THR A 76 0.66 15.91 -22.14
C THR A 76 1.93 15.26 -21.58
N TYR A 77 2.25 15.56 -20.33
CA TYR A 77 3.48 15.12 -19.70
C TYR A 77 3.18 14.02 -18.67
N GLY A 78 3.80 12.87 -18.79
CA GLY A 78 3.72 11.78 -17.81
C GLY A 78 4.49 12.08 -16.50
N PHE A 79 4.43 13.34 -16.06
CA PHE A 79 5.16 13.84 -14.89
C PHE A 79 4.19 14.34 -13.82
N PRO A 80 4.45 14.10 -12.51
CA PRO A 80 3.58 14.56 -11.44
C PRO A 80 3.55 16.09 -11.34
N ILE A 81 2.38 16.68 -11.57
CA ILE A 81 2.14 18.13 -11.50
C ILE A 81 1.27 18.42 -10.28
N PHE A 82 1.81 19.18 -9.34
CA PHE A 82 1.13 19.60 -8.11
C PHE A 82 0.65 21.05 -8.22
N THR A 83 -0.50 21.32 -7.59
CA THR A 83 -1.12 22.65 -7.52
C THR A 83 -1.31 23.14 -6.10
N ALA A 84 -0.89 22.35 -5.12
CA ALA A 84 -0.86 22.71 -3.72
C ALA A 84 0.51 22.39 -3.11
N VAL A 85 1.12 23.38 -2.44
CA VAL A 85 2.46 23.26 -1.85
C VAL A 85 2.54 22.09 -0.84
N VAL A 86 1.48 21.93 -0.02
CA VAL A 86 1.42 20.85 0.97
C VAL A 86 1.44 19.47 0.33
N GLU A 87 0.75 19.30 -0.80
CA GLU A 87 0.74 18.03 -1.55
C GLU A 87 2.10 17.74 -2.17
N THR A 88 2.77 18.77 -2.67
CA THR A 88 4.13 18.68 -3.23
C THR A 88 5.12 18.17 -2.19
N ILE A 89 5.08 18.73 -0.97
CA ILE A 89 5.95 18.31 0.13
C ILE A 89 5.60 16.88 0.59
N ARG A 90 4.32 16.55 0.71
CA ARG A 90 3.88 15.18 1.06
C ARG A 90 4.32 14.14 0.05
N ALA A 91 4.29 14.47 -1.24
CA ALA A 91 4.78 13.56 -2.27
C ALA A 91 6.28 13.25 -2.10
N MET A 92 7.09 14.27 -1.79
CA MET A 92 8.51 14.08 -1.48
C MET A 92 8.71 13.22 -0.23
N GLU A 93 7.95 13.48 0.84
CA GLU A 93 7.99 12.68 2.06
C GLU A 93 7.64 11.21 1.80
N MET A 94 6.60 10.95 1.02
CA MET A 94 6.22 9.58 0.63
C MET A 94 7.32 8.88 -0.17
N GLY A 95 7.92 9.58 -1.13
CA GLY A 95 9.07 9.09 -1.91
C GLY A 95 10.25 8.73 -1.01
N TYR A 96 10.62 9.61 -0.09
CA TYR A 96 11.69 9.38 0.87
C TYR A 96 11.41 8.19 1.80
N ARG A 97 10.22 8.09 2.35
CA ARG A 97 9.81 6.95 3.19
C ARG A 97 9.87 5.63 2.43
N HIS A 98 9.42 5.64 1.17
CA HIS A 98 9.51 4.45 0.32
C HIS A 98 10.97 4.05 0.07
N TYR A 99 11.82 5.01 -0.30
CA TYR A 99 13.25 4.79 -0.51
C TYR A 99 13.92 4.22 0.74
N SER A 100 13.73 4.85 1.91
CA SER A 100 14.30 4.40 3.18
C SER A 100 13.87 2.98 3.52
N ARG A 101 12.58 2.68 3.36
CA ARG A 101 12.06 1.32 3.60
C ARG A 101 12.65 0.28 2.64
N MET A 102 12.84 0.65 1.37
CA MET A 102 13.50 -0.24 0.41
C MET A 102 14.97 -0.49 0.74
N GLN A 103 15.66 0.50 1.28
CA GLN A 103 17.05 0.33 1.76
C GLN A 103 17.09 -0.60 2.99
N GLU A 104 16.18 -0.43 3.94
CA GLU A 104 16.05 -1.34 5.10
C GLU A 104 15.81 -2.79 4.65
N ILE A 105 14.89 -3.00 3.69
CA ILE A 105 14.61 -4.34 3.14
C ILE A 105 15.84 -4.93 2.43
N ARG A 106 16.58 -4.12 1.67
CA ARG A 106 17.78 -4.56 0.96
C ARG A 106 18.94 -4.87 1.90
N SER A 107 19.06 -4.12 3.00
CA SER A 107 20.10 -4.32 4.03
C SER A 107 19.73 -5.37 5.07
N ALA A 108 18.45 -5.76 5.15
CA ALA A 108 18.03 -6.83 6.05
C ALA A 108 18.71 -8.13 5.67
N GLU A 109 19.66 -8.55 6.48
CA GLU A 109 20.29 -9.86 6.37
C GLU A 109 19.21 -10.92 6.54
N GLN A 110 19.05 -11.74 5.51
CA GLN A 110 18.25 -12.97 5.43
C GLN A 110 16.83 -12.87 6.03
N THR A 111 15.85 -12.88 5.16
CA THR A 111 14.47 -13.17 5.57
C THR A 111 14.47 -14.42 6.45
N PRO A 112 13.92 -14.38 7.69
CA PRO A 112 13.86 -15.55 8.54
C PRO A 112 13.25 -16.72 7.77
N THR A 113 13.99 -17.81 7.66
CA THR A 113 13.47 -19.04 7.04
C THR A 113 12.58 -19.74 8.09
N TYR A 114 11.28 -19.74 7.83
CA TYR A 114 10.33 -20.49 8.64
C TYR A 114 10.24 -21.92 8.11
N GLU A 115 10.19 -22.89 9.02
CA GLU A 115 9.83 -24.25 8.65
C GLU A 115 8.37 -24.29 8.22
N VAL A 116 8.16 -24.46 6.90
CA VAL A 116 6.83 -24.49 6.31
C VAL A 116 6.55 -25.89 5.81
N ASN A 117 5.46 -26.50 6.29
CA ASN A 117 5.00 -27.77 5.75
C ASN A 117 4.27 -27.59 4.40
N ARG A 118 5.03 -27.22 3.36
CA ARG A 118 4.51 -26.96 2.01
C ARG A 118 3.72 -28.13 1.42
N LYS A 119 4.07 -29.37 1.80
CA LYS A 119 3.37 -30.58 1.31
C LYS A 119 1.94 -30.64 1.86
N ALA A 120 1.76 -30.37 3.15
CA ALA A 120 0.44 -30.33 3.78
C ALA A 120 -0.40 -29.17 3.23
N VAL A 121 0.18 -27.98 3.11
CA VAL A 121 -0.50 -26.81 2.51
C VAL A 121 -0.98 -27.11 1.10
N ARG A 122 -0.13 -27.68 0.24
CA ARG A 122 -0.50 -28.02 -1.14
C ARG A 122 -1.64 -29.04 -1.18
N LYS A 123 -1.65 -30.02 -0.27
CA LYS A 123 -2.74 -31.01 -0.18
C LYS A 123 -4.08 -30.34 0.13
N ILE A 124 -4.11 -29.40 1.08
CA ILE A 124 -5.32 -28.65 1.46
C ILE A 124 -5.82 -27.83 0.26
N ILE A 125 -4.93 -27.06 -0.36
CA ILE A 125 -5.28 -26.20 -1.51
C ILE A 125 -5.80 -27.04 -2.69
N ASN A 126 -5.09 -28.11 -3.05
CA ASN A 126 -5.52 -28.97 -4.16
C ASN A 126 -6.87 -29.64 -3.88
N HIS A 127 -7.17 -29.96 -2.62
CA HIS A 127 -8.48 -30.50 -2.25
C HIS A 127 -9.59 -29.47 -2.50
N ALA A 128 -9.44 -28.23 -2.03
CA ALA A 128 -10.42 -27.19 -2.28
C ALA A 128 -10.59 -26.91 -3.79
N GLN A 129 -9.49 -26.85 -4.54
CA GLN A 129 -9.53 -26.68 -6.00
C GLN A 129 -10.25 -27.81 -6.71
N SER A 130 -10.05 -29.07 -6.29
CA SER A 130 -10.73 -30.23 -6.88
C SER A 130 -12.25 -30.19 -6.64
N GLN A 131 -12.71 -29.49 -5.60
CA GLN A 131 -14.12 -29.25 -5.29
C GLN A 131 -14.63 -27.94 -5.92
N GLN A 132 -13.81 -27.23 -6.71
CA GLN A 132 -14.12 -25.93 -7.35
C GLN A 132 -14.64 -24.87 -6.35
N ARG A 133 -14.08 -24.82 -5.16
CA ARG A 133 -14.46 -23.90 -4.09
C ARG A 133 -13.27 -23.23 -3.43
N ASP A 134 -13.54 -22.18 -2.69
CA ASP A 134 -12.56 -21.52 -1.81
C ASP A 134 -12.26 -22.39 -0.58
N LEU A 135 -11.15 -22.06 0.10
CA LEU A 135 -10.81 -22.69 1.39
C LEU A 135 -11.86 -22.38 2.44
N LEU A 136 -12.32 -23.41 3.12
CA LEU A 136 -13.14 -23.26 4.33
C LEU A 136 -12.33 -22.60 5.45
N LEU A 137 -13.01 -22.00 6.44
CA LEU A 137 -12.34 -21.37 7.58
C LEU A 137 -11.38 -22.32 8.29
N SER A 138 -11.78 -23.54 8.54
CA SER A 138 -10.96 -24.57 9.19
C SER A 138 -9.74 -24.95 8.36
N GLU A 139 -9.84 -25.00 7.05
CA GLU A 139 -8.75 -25.27 6.11
C GLU A 139 -7.78 -24.09 6.06
N SER A 140 -8.30 -22.86 5.99
CA SER A 140 -7.48 -21.65 6.04
C SER A 140 -6.66 -21.56 7.34
N MET A 141 -7.25 -21.88 8.49
CA MET A 141 -6.54 -21.92 9.75
C MET A 141 -5.45 -23.01 9.78
N GLN A 142 -5.69 -24.18 9.18
CA GLN A 142 -4.66 -25.21 9.02
C GLN A 142 -3.50 -24.75 8.14
N VAL A 143 -3.80 -24.08 7.01
CA VAL A 143 -2.77 -23.48 6.14
C VAL A 143 -1.90 -22.51 6.94
N LEU A 144 -2.50 -21.57 7.68
CA LEU A 144 -1.76 -20.61 8.51
C LEU A 144 -0.87 -21.31 9.54
N ARG A 145 -1.37 -22.33 10.22
CA ARG A 145 -0.56 -23.12 11.19
C ARG A 145 0.64 -23.81 10.52
N HIS A 146 0.45 -24.34 9.31
CA HIS A 146 1.54 -24.95 8.53
C HIS A 146 2.61 -23.95 8.09
N TYR A 147 2.27 -22.64 8.07
CA TYR A 147 3.21 -21.53 7.88
C TYR A 147 3.79 -20.99 9.19
N GLY A 148 3.47 -21.59 10.34
CA GLY A 148 3.92 -21.12 11.66
C GLY A 148 3.22 -19.84 12.12
N ILE A 149 2.11 -19.46 11.47
CA ILE A 149 1.33 -18.28 11.84
C ILE A 149 0.36 -18.67 12.97
N PRO A 150 0.45 -18.02 14.14
CA PRO A 150 -0.45 -18.30 15.27
C PRO A 150 -1.92 -18.06 14.87
N THR A 151 -2.78 -19.00 15.17
CA THR A 151 -4.22 -18.88 14.99
C THR A 151 -4.94 -19.09 16.31
N ALA A 152 -6.11 -18.49 16.47
CA ALA A 152 -6.98 -18.82 17.59
C ALA A 152 -7.26 -20.33 17.63
N ALA A 153 -7.48 -20.87 18.80
CA ALA A 153 -7.97 -22.23 18.95
C ALA A 153 -9.35 -22.35 18.31
N GLY A 154 -9.64 -23.46 17.65
CA GLY A 154 -10.93 -23.70 17.02
C GLY A 154 -11.13 -25.17 16.75
N VAL A 155 -12.37 -25.61 16.96
CA VAL A 155 -12.83 -26.98 16.75
C VAL A 155 -14.02 -26.92 15.79
N THR A 156 -14.09 -27.85 14.84
CA THR A 156 -15.26 -27.99 13.96
C THR A 156 -16.23 -28.95 14.61
N ALA A 157 -17.49 -28.57 14.71
CA ALA A 157 -18.58 -29.36 15.23
C ALA A 157 -19.67 -29.53 14.16
N ALA A 158 -20.25 -30.70 14.07
CA ALA A 158 -21.35 -31.02 13.16
C ALA A 158 -22.74 -30.94 13.84
N THR A 159 -22.78 -30.99 15.16
CA THR A 159 -24.00 -30.96 15.96
C THR A 159 -23.93 -29.91 17.06
N VAL A 160 -25.08 -29.50 17.59
CA VAL A 160 -25.16 -28.58 18.73
C VAL A 160 -24.47 -29.15 19.96
N GLN A 161 -24.65 -30.47 20.19
CA GLN A 161 -23.99 -31.14 21.32
C GLN A 161 -22.50 -31.12 21.23
N GLU A 162 -21.94 -31.39 20.05
CA GLU A 162 -20.50 -31.29 19.79
C GLU A 162 -19.99 -29.86 19.97
N ALA A 163 -20.73 -28.86 19.47
CA ALA A 163 -20.37 -27.46 19.61
C ALA A 163 -20.31 -27.02 21.09
N ARG A 164 -21.30 -27.44 21.90
CA ARG A 164 -21.33 -27.17 23.34
C ARG A 164 -20.17 -27.84 24.07
N ALA A 165 -19.92 -29.12 23.81
CA ALA A 165 -18.82 -29.85 24.43
C ALA A 165 -17.46 -29.21 24.05
N ALA A 166 -17.26 -28.79 22.80
CA ALA A 166 -16.08 -28.09 22.38
C ALA A 166 -15.92 -26.72 23.06
N ALA A 167 -17.00 -25.96 23.19
CA ALA A 167 -17.00 -24.67 23.89
C ALA A 167 -16.62 -24.82 25.38
N GLU A 168 -17.15 -25.82 26.05
CA GLU A 168 -16.80 -26.14 27.44
C GLU A 168 -15.32 -26.50 27.61
N GLN A 169 -14.77 -27.28 26.67
CA GLN A 169 -13.36 -27.65 26.70
C GLN A 169 -12.43 -26.47 26.40
N MET A 170 -12.85 -25.56 25.51
CA MET A 170 -12.06 -24.37 25.14
C MET A 170 -12.09 -23.29 26.22
N GLY A 171 -13.13 -23.26 27.04
CA GLY A 171 -13.41 -22.20 28.01
C GLY A 171 -14.09 -20.98 27.36
N TYR A 172 -15.00 -20.39 28.12
CA TYR A 172 -15.76 -19.22 27.70
C TYR A 172 -14.99 -17.91 27.96
N PRO A 173 -15.25 -16.82 27.21
CA PRO A 173 -16.23 -16.71 26.13
C PRO A 173 -15.74 -17.32 24.81
N VAL A 174 -16.66 -17.85 24.01
CA VAL A 174 -16.38 -18.40 22.67
C VAL A 174 -17.18 -17.70 21.58
N ALA A 175 -16.74 -17.90 20.32
CA ALA A 175 -17.48 -17.51 19.13
C ALA A 175 -17.80 -18.75 18.30
N ILE A 176 -19.05 -18.88 17.84
CA ILE A 176 -19.47 -19.91 16.90
C ILE A 176 -19.69 -19.29 15.52
N LYS A 177 -19.13 -19.95 14.50
CA LYS A 177 -19.22 -19.47 13.11
C LYS A 177 -19.62 -20.63 12.20
N VAL A 178 -20.61 -20.39 11.33
CA VAL A 178 -20.99 -21.38 10.33
C VAL A 178 -19.85 -21.64 9.35
N ILE A 179 -19.65 -22.90 9.00
CA ILE A 179 -18.75 -23.32 7.93
C ILE A 179 -19.62 -23.85 6.78
N SER A 180 -19.61 -23.16 5.65
CA SER A 180 -20.39 -23.52 4.46
C SER A 180 -19.64 -23.09 3.20
N GLU A 181 -19.74 -23.89 2.17
CA GLU A 181 -19.20 -23.58 0.84
C GLU A 181 -20.01 -22.49 0.12
N GLN A 182 -21.29 -22.35 0.48
CA GLN A 182 -22.24 -21.43 -0.17
C GLN A 182 -22.31 -20.06 0.53
N ILE A 183 -21.75 -19.92 1.73
CA ILE A 183 -21.86 -18.70 2.55
C ILE A 183 -20.48 -18.06 2.66
N SER A 184 -20.22 -17.05 1.84
CA SER A 184 -19.00 -16.24 1.90
C SER A 184 -19.06 -15.18 3.00
N HIS A 185 -20.19 -14.48 3.13
CA HIS A 185 -20.43 -13.42 4.12
C HIS A 185 -21.27 -13.93 5.28
N LYS A 186 -20.64 -14.59 6.24
CA LYS A 186 -21.29 -15.29 7.35
C LYS A 186 -22.11 -14.37 8.26
N SER A 187 -21.66 -13.13 8.46
CA SER A 187 -22.35 -12.13 9.29
C SER A 187 -23.69 -11.70 8.71
N ASP A 188 -23.81 -11.64 7.38
CA ASP A 188 -25.02 -11.13 6.69
C ASP A 188 -26.21 -12.11 6.82
N VAL A 189 -25.90 -13.38 7.06
CA VAL A 189 -26.90 -14.46 7.22
C VAL A 189 -27.06 -14.91 8.67
N GLY A 190 -26.54 -14.14 9.64
CA GLY A 190 -26.59 -14.52 11.06
C GLY A 190 -25.73 -15.74 11.41
N GLY A 191 -24.78 -16.10 10.56
CA GLY A 191 -23.90 -17.27 10.73
C GLY A 191 -22.71 -17.04 11.65
N VAL A 192 -22.73 -15.98 12.48
CA VAL A 192 -21.69 -15.67 13.47
C VAL A 192 -22.35 -15.30 14.80
N LEU A 193 -22.06 -16.08 15.83
CA LEU A 193 -22.45 -15.80 17.20
C LEU A 193 -21.19 -15.45 18.00
N LEU A 194 -21.18 -14.29 18.63
CA LEU A 194 -20.04 -13.76 19.40
C LEU A 194 -20.36 -13.67 20.88
N ASN A 195 -19.33 -13.65 21.70
CA ASN A 195 -19.41 -13.44 23.15
C ASN A 195 -20.38 -14.43 23.85
N LEU A 196 -20.32 -15.69 23.47
CA LEU A 196 -21.07 -16.74 24.15
C LEU A 196 -20.36 -17.05 25.48
N GLU A 197 -20.99 -16.69 26.59
CA GLU A 197 -20.36 -16.70 27.92
C GLU A 197 -20.55 -18.01 28.70
N ASN A 198 -21.45 -18.87 28.22
CA ASN A 198 -21.80 -20.15 28.87
C ASN A 198 -22.47 -21.12 27.91
N ALA A 199 -22.70 -22.36 28.36
CA ALA A 199 -23.33 -23.42 27.56
C ALA A 199 -24.79 -23.15 27.18
N ALA A 200 -25.48 -22.29 27.93
CA ALA A 200 -26.88 -21.94 27.60
C ALA A 200 -26.98 -20.96 26.45
N SER A 201 -25.94 -20.10 26.27
CA SER A 201 -25.82 -19.14 25.18
C SER A 201 -25.20 -19.75 23.92
N ALA A 202 -24.50 -20.87 24.04
CA ALA A 202 -23.91 -21.67 22.96
C ALA A 202 -24.85 -22.80 22.53
#